data_c841c84ec1c0b0c40ea3b7725371ee94
#
_entry.id   c841c84ec1c0b0c40ea3b7725371ee94
#
_cell.length_a   1.000
_cell.length_b   1.000
_cell.length_c   1.000
_cell.angle_alpha   90.00
_cell.angle_beta   90.00
_cell.angle_gamma   90.00
#
_symmetry.space_group_name_H-M   'P 1'
#
loop_
_entity.id
_entity.type
_entity.pdbx_description
1 polymer ?
#
loop_
_entity_poly.entity_id
_entity_poly.type
_entity_poly.pdbx_seq_one_letter_code
_entity_poly.pdbx_strand_id
1 'polypeptide(L)'
;MKRLLFLLLLLSTVTGAMAKHRKVKVSTPYGTMIILLYDQTPLHRKNFVKLVKQHFYDSLLFHRVINKFMIQGGDPESKHAQPGAMLGNGENGYTVPAEFQLDLYHRKGVLAAARDDNPARASSGCQFYIVQGKVWTDAELDKLEQTRLGGRKIPVDQREIYKTIGGTPQLDQSYTVFGQVIKGLDVIDKIAAVKTDGNDRPLQDVPMKMKLIRKWGVF
;
A
#
# COMPACT_ATOMS: atom_id res chain seq x y z
N MET A 1 48.39 -18.12 48.90
CA MET A 1 46.96 -18.18 48.61
C MET A 1 46.66 -17.25 47.45
N LYS A 2 46.55 -17.79 46.20
CA LYS A 2 46.30 -17.03 44.98
C LYS A 2 44.82 -17.11 44.68
N ARG A 3 44.11 -15.96 44.74
CA ARG A 3 42.69 -15.89 44.32
C ARG A 3 42.62 -15.69 42.83
N LEU A 4 42.13 -16.66 42.10
CA LEU A 4 41.86 -16.64 40.69
C LEU A 4 40.50 -15.95 40.46
N LEU A 5 40.49 -14.75 39.90
CA LEU A 5 39.29 -14.03 39.53
C LEU A 5 38.85 -14.51 38.11
N PHE A 6 37.78 -15.27 38.03
CA PHE A 6 37.15 -15.64 36.75
C PHE A 6 36.25 -14.50 36.30
N LEU A 7 36.71 -13.77 35.28
CA LEU A 7 35.90 -12.77 34.56
C LEU A 7 35.04 -13.53 33.53
N LEU A 8 33.77 -13.69 33.85
CA LEU A 8 32.78 -14.19 32.86
C LEU A 8 32.42 -13.06 31.90
N LEU A 9 33.00 -13.08 30.70
CA LEU A 9 32.60 -12.21 29.59
C LEU A 9 31.26 -12.71 29.04
N LEU A 10 30.15 -12.06 29.42
CA LEU A 10 28.84 -12.28 28.81
C LEU A 10 28.87 -11.69 27.39
N LEU A 11 29.12 -12.54 26.41
CA LEU A 11 28.95 -12.19 24.98
C LEU A 11 27.45 -12.17 24.68
N SER A 12 26.83 -11.00 24.82
CA SER A 12 25.46 -10.78 24.35
C SER A 12 25.46 -10.79 22.81
N THR A 13 25.16 -11.94 22.23
CA THR A 13 24.88 -12.04 20.80
C THR A 13 23.55 -11.32 20.52
N VAL A 14 23.66 -10.07 20.09
CA VAL A 14 22.53 -9.38 19.46
C VAL A 14 22.24 -10.09 18.15
N THR A 15 21.38 -11.09 18.20
CA THR A 15 20.79 -11.67 16.99
C THR A 15 19.87 -10.61 16.39
N GLY A 16 20.43 -9.78 15.53
CA GLY A 16 19.66 -8.90 14.65
C GLY A 16 18.69 -9.78 13.85
N ALA A 17 17.43 -9.84 14.29
CA ALA A 17 16.38 -10.49 13.53
C ALA A 17 16.29 -9.75 12.19
N MET A 18 16.95 -10.29 11.15
CA MET A 18 16.82 -9.77 9.79
C MET A 18 15.34 -9.74 9.45
N ALA A 19 14.81 -8.53 9.35
CA ALA A 19 13.41 -8.29 9.06
C ALA A 19 13.03 -9.06 7.79
N LYS A 20 12.15 -10.04 7.94
CA LYS A 20 11.77 -10.96 6.86
C LYS A 20 10.80 -10.23 5.94
N HIS A 21 11.29 -9.64 4.86
CA HIS A 21 10.44 -8.99 3.87
C HIS A 21 9.35 -9.95 3.40
N ARG A 22 8.09 -9.51 3.48
CA ARG A 22 6.94 -10.28 3.03
C ARG A 22 6.58 -9.87 1.62
N LYS A 23 6.45 -10.85 0.72
CA LYS A 23 5.97 -10.63 -0.64
C LYS A 23 4.58 -11.24 -0.78
N VAL A 24 3.69 -10.49 -1.45
CA VAL A 24 2.32 -10.92 -1.75
C VAL A 24 2.16 -10.96 -3.26
N LYS A 25 1.66 -12.08 -3.78
CA LYS A 25 1.20 -12.21 -5.16
C LYS A 25 -0.27 -11.79 -5.21
N VAL A 26 -0.60 -10.84 -6.07
CA VAL A 26 -1.96 -10.43 -6.41
C VAL A 26 -2.24 -10.87 -7.84
N SER A 27 -3.22 -11.72 -8.03
CA SER A 27 -3.67 -12.21 -9.35
C SER A 27 -5.00 -11.56 -9.70
N THR A 28 -5.12 -11.06 -10.92
CA THR A 28 -6.30 -10.43 -11.51
C THR A 28 -6.51 -10.91 -12.94
N PRO A 29 -7.67 -10.67 -13.57
CA PRO A 29 -7.87 -10.92 -15.01
C PRO A 29 -6.89 -10.16 -15.92
N TYR A 30 -6.33 -9.03 -15.44
CA TYR A 30 -5.39 -8.18 -16.19
C TYR A 30 -3.92 -8.59 -16.02
N GLY A 31 -3.64 -9.57 -15.16
CA GLY A 31 -2.30 -10.07 -14.90
C GLY A 31 -1.97 -10.22 -13.41
N THR A 32 -0.70 -10.38 -13.13
CA THR A 32 -0.20 -10.64 -11.77
C THR A 32 0.75 -9.55 -11.32
N MET A 33 0.55 -9.05 -10.11
CA MET A 33 1.46 -8.14 -9.42
C MET A 33 2.17 -8.86 -8.26
N ILE A 34 3.42 -8.52 -7.99
CA ILE A 34 4.13 -8.92 -6.77
C ILE A 34 4.37 -7.66 -5.94
N ILE A 35 3.84 -7.65 -4.73
CA ILE A 35 3.97 -6.56 -3.77
C ILE A 35 5.01 -6.95 -2.71
N LEU A 36 5.95 -6.04 -2.42
CA LEU A 36 6.83 -6.08 -1.27
C LEU A 36 6.23 -5.23 -0.15
N LEU A 37 6.03 -5.80 1.04
CA LEU A 37 5.54 -5.09 2.22
C LEU A 37 6.72 -4.55 3.02
N TYR A 38 6.60 -3.32 3.52
CA TYR A 38 7.67 -2.62 4.24
C TYR A 38 7.76 -3.01 5.71
N ASP A 39 8.98 -3.01 6.25
CA ASP A 39 9.24 -3.29 7.66
C ASP A 39 9.03 -2.05 8.53
N GLN A 40 9.13 -0.85 7.95
CA GLN A 40 8.92 0.44 8.62
C GLN A 40 7.46 0.68 9.04
N THR A 41 6.51 -0.10 8.50
CA THR A 41 5.08 -0.02 8.84
C THR A 41 4.57 -1.38 9.34
N PRO A 42 5.06 -1.83 10.51
CA PRO A 42 4.84 -3.18 11.01
C PRO A 42 3.38 -3.51 11.33
N LEU A 43 2.57 -2.53 11.76
CA LEU A 43 1.15 -2.74 12.07
C LEU A 43 0.36 -3.03 10.80
N HIS A 44 0.50 -2.19 9.76
CA HIS A 44 -0.15 -2.39 8.46
C HIS A 44 0.33 -3.68 7.80
N ARG A 45 1.65 -3.94 7.81
CA ARG A 45 2.20 -5.19 7.29
C ARG A 45 1.62 -6.41 7.99
N LYS A 46 1.58 -6.44 9.34
CA LYS A 46 1.05 -7.55 10.13
C LYS A 46 -0.43 -7.79 9.82
N ASN A 47 -1.20 -6.72 9.76
CA ASN A 47 -2.62 -6.75 9.44
C ASN A 47 -2.86 -7.30 8.02
N PHE A 48 -2.21 -6.73 7.01
CA PHE A 48 -2.37 -7.17 5.62
C PHE A 48 -1.97 -8.64 5.43
N VAL A 49 -0.85 -9.07 6.03
CA VAL A 49 -0.41 -10.48 6.03
C VAL A 49 -1.43 -11.40 6.70
N LYS A 50 -2.06 -10.97 7.81
CA LYS A 50 -3.14 -11.71 8.49
C LYS A 50 -4.30 -11.94 7.53
N LEU A 51 -4.80 -10.88 6.89
CA LEU A 51 -5.94 -10.94 5.98
C LEU A 51 -5.65 -11.79 4.73
N VAL A 52 -4.44 -11.68 4.16
CA VAL A 52 -4.02 -12.54 3.04
C VAL A 52 -3.97 -14.02 3.44
N LYS A 53 -3.50 -14.34 4.66
CA LYS A 53 -3.50 -15.72 5.17
C LYS A 53 -4.90 -16.29 5.39
N GLN A 54 -5.84 -15.43 5.76
CA GLN A 54 -7.25 -15.77 5.98
C GLN A 54 -8.04 -15.85 4.67
N HIS A 55 -7.39 -15.65 3.50
CA HIS A 55 -8.07 -15.58 2.20
C HIS A 55 -9.15 -14.48 2.13
N PHE A 56 -9.04 -13.45 2.97
CA PHE A 56 -10.02 -12.36 3.05
C PHE A 56 -10.22 -11.66 1.71
N TYR A 57 -9.11 -11.40 1.00
CA TYR A 57 -9.14 -10.68 -0.28
C TYR A 57 -9.55 -11.54 -1.49
N ASP A 58 -9.68 -12.85 -1.32
CA ASP A 58 -10.03 -13.74 -2.44
C ASP A 58 -11.47 -13.44 -2.91
N SER A 59 -11.59 -13.11 -4.19
CA SER A 59 -12.83 -12.69 -4.87
C SER A 59 -13.36 -11.29 -4.49
N LEU A 60 -12.64 -10.51 -3.69
CA LEU A 60 -12.94 -9.08 -3.57
C LEU A 60 -12.52 -8.33 -4.85
N LEU A 61 -13.14 -7.17 -5.08
CA LEU A 61 -12.95 -6.39 -6.29
C LEU A 61 -11.99 -5.21 -6.06
N PHE A 62 -11.32 -4.78 -7.13
CA PHE A 62 -10.92 -3.39 -7.25
C PHE A 62 -12.19 -2.59 -7.55
N HIS A 63 -12.85 -2.14 -6.50
CA HIS A 63 -14.20 -1.57 -6.56
C HIS A 63 -14.22 -0.08 -6.93
N ARG A 64 -13.08 0.61 -6.84
CA ARG A 64 -12.94 2.02 -7.24
C ARG A 64 -11.65 2.21 -8.01
N VAL A 65 -11.76 2.74 -9.21
CA VAL A 65 -10.65 2.92 -10.15
C VAL A 65 -10.70 4.30 -10.76
N ILE A 66 -9.65 5.09 -10.56
CA ILE A 66 -9.53 6.42 -11.13
C ILE A 66 -8.23 6.49 -11.93
N ASN A 67 -8.35 6.69 -13.24
CA ASN A 67 -7.21 6.84 -14.13
C ASN A 67 -6.33 8.04 -13.71
N LYS A 68 -5.02 7.88 -13.78
CA LYS A 68 -4.01 8.85 -13.33
C LYS A 68 -4.05 9.13 -11.82
N PHE A 69 -4.70 8.27 -11.05
CA PHE A 69 -4.76 8.38 -9.60
C PHE A 69 -4.46 7.05 -8.90
N MET A 70 -5.42 6.13 -8.78
CA MET A 70 -5.22 4.88 -8.04
C MET A 70 -6.23 3.79 -8.43
N ILE A 71 -5.94 2.56 -8.02
CA ILE A 71 -6.88 1.43 -8.01
C ILE A 71 -7.08 1.00 -6.55
N GLN A 72 -8.32 1.01 -6.08
CA GLN A 72 -8.70 0.74 -4.68
C GLN A 72 -9.50 -0.56 -4.57
N GLY A 73 -9.20 -1.34 -3.53
CA GLY A 73 -9.88 -2.59 -3.23
C GLY A 73 -9.92 -2.88 -1.73
N GLY A 74 -10.45 -4.05 -1.37
CA GLY A 74 -10.47 -4.51 0.03
C GLY A 74 -11.79 -4.30 0.77
N ASP A 75 -12.80 -3.74 0.11
CA ASP A 75 -14.16 -3.66 0.62
C ASP A 75 -14.78 -5.07 0.69
N PRO A 76 -15.14 -5.59 1.90
CA PRO A 76 -15.74 -6.92 2.04
C PRO A 76 -17.10 -7.05 1.34
N GLU A 77 -17.85 -5.96 1.18
CA GLU A 77 -19.14 -5.94 0.49
C GLU A 77 -19.00 -6.12 -1.03
N SER A 78 -17.77 -5.93 -1.56
CA SER A 78 -17.49 -6.18 -2.97
C SER A 78 -17.52 -7.65 -3.37
N LYS A 79 -17.52 -8.58 -2.41
CA LYS A 79 -17.61 -10.00 -2.66
C LYS A 79 -19.01 -10.37 -3.09
N HIS A 80 -19.14 -10.83 -4.33
CA HIS A 80 -20.45 -11.16 -4.94
C HIS A 80 -21.41 -9.95 -5.07
N ALA A 81 -20.88 -8.73 -5.13
CA ALA A 81 -21.69 -7.53 -5.32
C ALA A 81 -22.44 -7.57 -6.65
N GLN A 82 -23.72 -7.15 -6.62
CA GLN A 82 -24.50 -7.03 -7.85
C GLN A 82 -23.94 -5.92 -8.75
N PRO A 83 -24.07 -6.03 -10.08
CA PRO A 83 -23.68 -4.95 -10.98
C PRO A 83 -24.34 -3.63 -10.58
N GLY A 84 -23.56 -2.53 -10.56
CA GLY A 84 -24.03 -1.20 -10.17
C GLY A 84 -24.23 -0.98 -8.67
N ALA A 85 -24.00 -1.97 -7.79
CA ALA A 85 -24.04 -1.75 -6.35
C ALA A 85 -22.99 -0.71 -5.93
N MET A 86 -23.37 0.21 -5.04
CA MET A 86 -22.45 1.16 -4.44
C MET A 86 -21.52 0.43 -3.48
N LEU A 87 -20.22 0.64 -3.63
CA LEU A 87 -19.16 0.00 -2.85
C LEU A 87 -18.21 1.04 -2.26
N GLY A 88 -17.39 0.62 -1.31
CA GLY A 88 -16.36 1.47 -0.70
C GLY A 88 -16.65 1.80 0.77
N ASN A 89 -17.84 1.47 1.29
CA ASN A 89 -18.21 1.72 2.69
C ASN A 89 -18.05 0.48 3.60
N GLY A 90 -17.77 -0.69 2.99
CA GLY A 90 -17.62 -1.92 3.76
C GLY A 90 -16.33 -1.92 4.58
N GLU A 91 -16.45 -2.32 5.85
CA GLU A 91 -15.36 -2.37 6.82
C GLU A 91 -15.29 -3.73 7.52
N ASN A 92 -14.14 -4.07 8.08
CA ASN A 92 -13.94 -5.32 8.80
C ASN A 92 -14.01 -5.16 10.33
N GLY A 93 -14.56 -4.03 10.81
CA GLY A 93 -14.88 -3.78 12.21
C GLY A 93 -13.73 -3.23 13.07
N TYR A 94 -12.59 -2.88 12.49
CA TYR A 94 -11.48 -2.23 13.20
C TYR A 94 -10.64 -1.35 12.29
N THR A 95 -9.87 -0.44 12.89
CA THR A 95 -8.91 0.42 12.20
C THR A 95 -7.47 0.07 12.58
N VAL A 96 -6.51 0.53 11.78
CA VAL A 96 -5.07 0.40 12.05
C VAL A 96 -4.50 1.79 12.31
N PRO A 97 -3.82 2.02 13.45
CA PRO A 97 -3.17 3.30 13.73
C PRO A 97 -2.24 3.73 12.60
N ALA A 98 -2.18 5.04 12.33
CA ALA A 98 -1.32 5.59 11.28
C ALA A 98 0.16 5.29 11.54
N GLU A 99 0.90 4.96 10.48
CA GLU A 99 2.35 4.72 10.49
C GLU A 99 3.01 5.56 9.38
N PHE A 100 2.89 6.90 9.46
CA PHE A 100 3.49 7.79 8.46
C PHE A 100 5.01 7.81 8.57
N GLN A 101 5.69 7.69 7.44
CA GLN A 101 7.14 7.75 7.30
C GLN A 101 7.49 8.75 6.20
N LEU A 102 8.47 9.62 6.41
CA LEU A 102 8.84 10.67 5.45
C LEU A 102 9.43 10.11 4.16
N ASP A 103 10.10 8.98 4.24
CA ASP A 103 10.71 8.26 3.12
C ASP A 103 9.73 7.33 2.37
N LEU A 104 8.53 7.11 2.93
CA LEU A 104 7.47 6.34 2.30
C LEU A 104 6.39 7.27 1.74
N TYR A 105 6.54 7.65 0.49
CA TYR A 105 5.69 8.62 -0.22
C TYR A 105 4.97 7.98 -1.41
N HIS A 106 3.95 8.64 -1.93
CA HIS A 106 2.97 8.09 -2.89
C HIS A 106 3.46 8.10 -4.35
N ARG A 107 4.64 7.55 -4.62
CA ARG A 107 5.09 7.31 -6.01
C ARG A 107 4.28 6.20 -6.68
N LYS A 108 4.29 6.15 -8.01
CA LYS A 108 3.64 5.08 -8.78
C LYS A 108 4.04 3.69 -8.26
N GLY A 109 3.05 2.82 -8.10
CA GLY A 109 3.22 1.43 -7.67
C GLY A 109 3.24 1.20 -6.18
N VAL A 110 3.19 2.23 -5.31
CA VAL A 110 3.11 1.98 -3.87
C VAL A 110 1.72 1.50 -3.46
N LEU A 111 1.71 0.66 -2.41
CA LEU A 111 0.54 0.17 -1.71
C LEU A 111 0.33 1.02 -0.46
N ALA A 112 -0.85 1.61 -0.33
CA ALA A 112 -1.24 2.43 0.80
C ALA A 112 -2.60 2.00 1.37
N ALA A 113 -2.83 2.28 2.64
CA ALA A 113 -4.09 2.00 3.30
C ALA A 113 -5.11 3.10 3.05
N ALA A 114 -6.35 2.73 2.70
CA ALA A 114 -7.46 3.66 2.64
C ALA A 114 -7.90 4.06 4.06
N ARG A 115 -8.62 5.14 4.20
CA ARG A 115 -9.24 5.57 5.45
C ARG A 115 -10.41 6.51 5.21
N ASP A 116 -11.32 6.53 6.14
CA ASP A 116 -12.30 7.59 6.29
C ASP A 116 -11.68 8.86 6.91
N ASP A 117 -12.38 9.96 6.84
CA ASP A 117 -11.96 11.16 7.54
C ASP A 117 -12.16 10.98 9.05
N ASN A 118 -11.03 10.87 9.77
CA ASN A 118 -11.01 10.73 11.22
C ASN A 118 -9.81 11.49 11.82
N PRO A 119 -9.95 12.08 13.02
CA PRO A 119 -8.90 12.89 13.63
C PRO A 119 -7.59 12.15 13.88
N ALA A 120 -7.67 10.85 14.20
CA ALA A 120 -6.50 9.99 14.43
C ALA A 120 -5.80 9.59 13.12
N ARG A 121 -6.38 9.88 11.95
CA ARG A 121 -5.92 9.42 10.63
C ARG A 121 -5.66 7.92 10.58
N ALA A 122 -6.40 7.18 11.41
CA ALA A 122 -6.34 5.73 11.43
C ALA A 122 -6.85 5.16 10.11
N SER A 123 -6.19 4.13 9.63
CA SER A 123 -6.52 3.47 8.37
C SER A 123 -7.66 2.47 8.54
N SER A 124 -8.43 2.23 7.47
CA SER A 124 -9.32 1.08 7.37
C SER A 124 -8.57 -0.21 7.68
N GLY A 125 -9.24 -1.13 8.38
CA GLY A 125 -8.67 -2.43 8.70
C GLY A 125 -8.51 -3.35 7.48
N CYS A 126 -9.13 -3.04 6.35
CA CYS A 126 -9.12 -3.93 5.18
C CYS A 126 -8.94 -3.22 3.84
N GLN A 127 -9.37 -1.97 3.67
CA GLN A 127 -9.29 -1.30 2.40
C GLN A 127 -7.91 -0.71 2.12
N PHE A 128 -7.46 -0.85 0.88
CA PHE A 128 -6.16 -0.40 0.40
C PHE A 128 -6.29 0.17 -1.01
N TYR A 129 -5.27 0.89 -1.45
CA TYR A 129 -5.13 1.29 -2.85
C TYR A 129 -3.68 1.13 -3.33
N ILE A 130 -3.54 0.99 -4.65
CA ILE A 130 -2.25 0.99 -5.34
C ILE A 130 -2.21 2.23 -6.22
N VAL A 131 -1.17 3.03 -6.07
CA VAL A 131 -1.01 4.29 -6.81
C VAL A 131 -0.66 4.01 -8.26
N GLN A 132 -1.44 4.56 -9.19
CA GLN A 132 -1.03 4.77 -10.57
C GLN A 132 -0.33 6.13 -10.68
N GLY A 133 -1.02 7.20 -10.29
CA GLY A 133 -0.55 8.56 -10.36
C GLY A 133 -0.36 9.08 -11.78
N LYS A 134 0.13 10.30 -11.89
CA LYS A 134 0.59 10.92 -13.12
C LYS A 134 2.02 11.44 -12.96
N VAL A 135 2.69 11.69 -14.04
CA VAL A 135 3.93 12.47 -14.08
C VAL A 135 3.59 13.95 -13.88
N TRP A 136 4.38 14.66 -13.09
CA TRP A 136 4.17 16.04 -12.69
C TRP A 136 5.24 16.94 -13.30
N THR A 137 4.89 18.20 -13.55
CA THR A 137 5.86 19.26 -13.85
C THR A 137 6.24 20.01 -12.57
N ASP A 138 7.36 20.76 -12.58
CA ASP A 138 7.74 21.59 -11.44
C ASP A 138 6.66 22.61 -11.09
N ALA A 139 6.07 23.26 -12.10
CA ALA A 139 5.00 24.24 -11.92
C ALA A 139 3.75 23.63 -11.26
N GLU A 140 3.38 22.39 -11.62
CA GLU A 140 2.27 21.69 -10.98
C GLU A 140 2.57 21.31 -9.52
N LEU A 141 3.81 20.88 -9.24
CA LEU A 141 4.26 20.57 -7.88
C LEU A 141 4.32 21.84 -7.01
N ASP A 142 4.83 22.96 -7.55
CA ASP A 142 4.84 24.26 -6.85
C ASP A 142 3.42 24.73 -6.51
N LYS A 143 2.49 24.61 -7.46
CA LYS A 143 1.07 24.91 -7.21
C LYS A 143 0.48 23.99 -6.15
N LEU A 144 0.78 22.70 -6.19
CA LEU A 144 0.31 21.73 -5.22
C LEU A 144 0.81 22.05 -3.79
N GLU A 145 2.09 22.41 -3.63
CA GLU A 145 2.68 22.82 -2.36
C GLU A 145 1.94 24.01 -1.76
N GLN A 146 1.59 24.99 -2.59
CA GLN A 146 0.88 26.20 -2.14
C GLN A 146 -0.59 25.94 -1.80
N THR A 147 -1.29 25.13 -2.62
CA THR A 147 -2.76 25.04 -2.55
C THR A 147 -3.27 23.87 -1.70
N ARG A 148 -2.55 22.76 -1.66
CA ARG A 148 -3.02 21.53 -1.00
C ARG A 148 -2.12 21.04 0.12
N LEU A 149 -0.84 21.38 0.09
CA LEU A 149 0.11 20.94 1.11
C LEU A 149 0.34 21.99 2.20
N GLY A 150 -0.42 23.09 2.18
CA GLY A 150 -0.31 24.17 3.19
C GLY A 150 1.08 24.81 3.23
N GLY A 151 1.77 24.87 2.12
CA GLY A 151 3.14 25.38 2.00
C GLY A 151 4.24 24.36 2.29
N ARG A 152 3.91 23.14 2.71
CA ARG A 152 4.90 22.07 2.91
C ARG A 152 5.61 21.76 1.60
N LYS A 153 6.94 21.83 1.62
CA LYS A 153 7.77 21.52 0.46
C LYS A 153 7.95 20.03 0.29
N ILE A 154 7.85 19.58 -0.96
CA ILE A 154 8.21 18.20 -1.33
C ILE A 154 9.74 18.13 -1.40
N PRO A 155 10.40 17.14 -0.75
CA PRO A 155 11.83 16.93 -0.86
C PRO A 155 12.30 16.84 -2.33
N VAL A 156 13.49 17.36 -2.63
CA VAL A 156 13.99 17.47 -4.01
C VAL A 156 14.09 16.11 -4.69
N ASP A 157 14.58 15.10 -3.98
CA ASP A 157 14.67 13.71 -4.46
C ASP A 157 13.28 13.11 -4.77
N GLN A 158 12.27 13.39 -3.95
CA GLN A 158 10.90 12.96 -4.20
C GLN A 158 10.26 13.72 -5.37
N ARG A 159 10.57 15.03 -5.54
CA ARG A 159 10.12 15.79 -6.71
C ARG A 159 10.62 15.16 -8.00
N GLU A 160 11.90 14.77 -8.08
CA GLU A 160 12.45 14.11 -9.27
C GLU A 160 11.74 12.79 -9.58
N ILE A 161 11.38 12.02 -8.55
CA ILE A 161 10.57 10.80 -8.75
C ILE A 161 9.17 11.13 -9.27
N TYR A 162 8.50 12.15 -8.73
CA TYR A 162 7.18 12.56 -9.23
C TYR A 162 7.22 13.09 -10.65
N LYS A 163 8.33 13.71 -11.08
CA LYS A 163 8.54 14.22 -12.45
C LYS A 163 8.92 13.13 -13.45
N THR A 164 9.45 12.00 -13.01
CA THR A 164 9.94 10.93 -13.89
C THR A 164 9.06 9.68 -13.87
N ILE A 165 8.72 9.20 -12.69
CA ILE A 165 7.92 7.97 -12.47
C ILE A 165 6.45 8.31 -12.24
N GLY A 166 6.18 9.45 -11.62
CA GLY A 166 4.84 9.89 -11.27
C GLY A 166 4.38 9.42 -9.90
N GLY A 167 3.16 9.82 -9.55
CA GLY A 167 2.55 9.49 -8.27
C GLY A 167 1.45 10.46 -7.87
N THR A 168 1.14 10.47 -6.56
CA THR A 168 0.05 11.27 -5.96
C THR A 168 0.53 12.03 -4.72
N PRO A 169 1.43 13.05 -4.89
CA PRO A 169 2.09 13.75 -3.77
C PRO A 169 1.12 14.43 -2.79
N GLN A 170 -0.12 14.70 -3.22
CA GLN A 170 -1.17 15.26 -2.35
C GLN A 170 -1.59 14.33 -1.20
N LEU A 171 -1.25 13.03 -1.26
CA LEU A 171 -1.59 12.05 -0.24
C LEU A 171 -0.46 11.83 0.78
N ASP A 172 0.73 12.40 0.52
CA ASP A 172 1.89 12.22 1.39
C ASP A 172 1.64 12.73 2.80
N GLN A 173 2.03 11.92 3.79
CA GLN A 173 1.85 12.17 5.22
C GLN A 173 0.37 12.25 5.66
N SER A 174 -0.56 11.79 4.80
CA SER A 174 -1.99 11.74 5.11
C SER A 174 -2.56 10.31 5.06
N TYR A 175 -1.86 9.41 4.38
CA TYR A 175 -2.20 7.98 4.28
C TYR A 175 -0.93 7.14 4.49
N THR A 176 -1.07 5.98 5.14
CA THR A 176 0.07 5.10 5.40
C THR A 176 0.44 4.29 4.16
N VAL A 177 1.62 4.54 3.64
CA VAL A 177 2.25 3.70 2.61
C VAL A 177 2.94 2.52 3.29
N PHE A 178 2.59 1.28 2.94
CA PHE A 178 3.11 0.09 3.63
C PHE A 178 3.68 -1.00 2.72
N GLY A 179 3.80 -0.70 1.42
CA GLY A 179 4.40 -1.61 0.46
C GLY A 179 4.54 -1.00 -0.93
N GLN A 180 5.06 -1.79 -1.86
CA GLN A 180 5.17 -1.41 -3.27
C GLN A 180 5.08 -2.61 -4.19
N VAL A 181 4.55 -2.41 -5.39
CA VAL A 181 4.60 -3.35 -6.49
C VAL A 181 6.02 -3.38 -7.04
N ILE A 182 6.66 -4.55 -6.97
CA ILE A 182 8.03 -4.76 -7.46
C ILE A 182 8.07 -5.54 -8.78
N LYS A 183 6.92 -6.07 -9.22
CA LYS A 183 6.75 -6.77 -10.50
C LYS A 183 5.30 -6.63 -10.96
N GLY A 184 5.07 -6.38 -12.24
CA GLY A 184 3.73 -6.24 -12.82
C GLY A 184 3.15 -4.83 -12.66
N LEU A 185 3.98 -3.76 -12.75
CA LEU A 185 3.52 -2.37 -12.73
C LEU A 185 2.55 -2.05 -13.87
N ASP A 186 2.71 -2.69 -15.03
CA ASP A 186 1.81 -2.56 -16.19
C ASP A 186 0.37 -3.04 -15.89
N VAL A 187 0.20 -3.94 -14.94
CA VAL A 187 -1.14 -4.40 -14.51
C VAL A 187 -1.93 -3.28 -13.85
N ILE A 188 -1.26 -2.37 -13.12
CA ILE A 188 -1.90 -1.18 -12.55
C ILE A 188 -2.49 -0.32 -13.66
N ASP A 189 -1.71 -0.05 -14.71
CA ASP A 189 -2.13 0.78 -15.83
C ASP A 189 -3.28 0.14 -16.60
N LYS A 190 -3.26 -1.19 -16.80
CA LYS A 190 -4.34 -1.93 -17.44
C LYS A 190 -5.66 -1.85 -16.63
N ILE A 191 -5.58 -1.99 -15.32
CA ILE A 191 -6.77 -1.85 -14.45
C ILE A 191 -7.24 -0.40 -14.43
N ALA A 192 -6.32 0.56 -14.30
CA ALA A 192 -6.67 1.98 -14.27
C ALA A 192 -7.30 2.52 -15.57
N ALA A 193 -7.15 1.79 -16.68
CA ALA A 193 -7.71 2.14 -17.98
C ALA A 193 -9.11 1.55 -18.24
N VAL A 194 -9.68 0.76 -17.33
CA VAL A 194 -11.02 0.19 -17.51
C VAL A 194 -12.09 1.28 -17.48
N LYS A 195 -13.20 1.04 -18.17
CA LYS A 195 -14.37 1.93 -18.09
C LYS A 195 -15.03 1.82 -16.72
N THR A 196 -15.42 2.94 -16.15
CA THR A 196 -16.08 3.05 -14.85
C THR A 196 -17.44 3.72 -14.98
N ASP A 197 -18.28 3.55 -13.98
CA ASP A 197 -19.52 4.30 -13.80
C ASP A 197 -19.26 5.68 -13.15
N GLY A 198 -20.34 6.40 -12.81
CA GLY A 198 -20.27 7.72 -12.17
C GLY A 198 -19.68 7.73 -10.75
N ASN A 199 -19.51 6.56 -10.13
CA ASN A 199 -18.93 6.36 -8.80
C ASN A 199 -17.50 5.78 -8.85
N ASP A 200 -16.84 5.87 -10.02
CA ASP A 200 -15.51 5.29 -10.28
C ASP A 200 -15.48 3.75 -10.18
N ARG A 201 -16.62 3.04 -10.11
CA ARG A 201 -16.67 1.59 -10.10
C ARG A 201 -16.45 1.04 -11.52
N PRO A 202 -15.55 0.05 -11.72
CA PRO A 202 -15.41 -0.63 -13.01
C PRO A 202 -16.76 -1.21 -13.50
N LEU A 203 -17.11 -0.96 -14.78
CA LEU A 203 -18.33 -1.54 -15.40
C LEU A 203 -18.25 -3.07 -15.51
N GLN A 204 -17.03 -3.60 -15.63
CA GLN A 204 -16.75 -5.03 -15.52
C GLN A 204 -15.94 -5.26 -14.25
N ASP A 205 -16.41 -6.16 -13.41
CA ASP A 205 -15.76 -6.47 -12.15
C ASP A 205 -14.31 -6.91 -12.35
N VAL A 206 -13.42 -6.39 -11.50
CA VAL A 206 -11.99 -6.71 -11.47
C VAL A 206 -11.68 -7.46 -10.18
N PRO A 207 -11.94 -8.79 -10.14
CA PRO A 207 -11.66 -9.58 -8.95
C PRO A 207 -10.17 -9.77 -8.72
N MET A 208 -9.81 -9.96 -7.44
CA MET A 208 -8.45 -10.26 -7.03
C MET A 208 -8.37 -11.58 -6.26
N LYS A 209 -7.17 -12.17 -6.29
CA LYS A 209 -6.78 -13.28 -5.42
C LYS A 209 -5.39 -13.03 -4.89
N MET A 210 -5.21 -13.18 -3.57
CA MET A 210 -3.93 -12.87 -2.94
C MET A 210 -3.31 -14.08 -2.26
N LYS A 211 -1.98 -14.24 -2.41
CA LYS A 211 -1.20 -15.29 -1.74
C LYS A 211 0.13 -14.74 -1.26
N LEU A 212 0.55 -15.16 -0.06
CA LEU A 212 1.90 -14.91 0.42
C LEU A 212 2.89 -15.75 -0.40
N ILE A 213 3.97 -15.11 -0.85
CA ILE A 213 5.12 -15.82 -1.44
C ILE A 213 6.00 -16.28 -0.29
N ARG A 214 6.09 -17.57 -0.09
CA ARG A 214 7.06 -18.18 0.84
C ARG A 214 8.45 -18.06 0.22
N LYS A 215 9.48 -17.65 1.01
CA LYS A 215 10.85 -17.93 0.60
C LYS A 215 11.00 -19.44 0.52
N TRP A 216 11.28 -20.00 -0.65
CA TRP A 216 11.86 -21.33 -0.76
C TRP A 216 13.24 -21.23 -0.10
N GLY A 217 13.47 -22.07 0.90
CA GLY A 217 14.81 -22.22 1.44
C GLY A 217 15.73 -22.67 0.30
N VAL A 218 16.86 -22.01 0.17
CA VAL A 218 18.01 -22.60 -0.52
C VAL A 218 18.45 -23.72 0.43
N PHE A 219 18.20 -24.97 0.04
CA PHE A 219 18.84 -26.14 0.63
C PHE A 219 20.28 -26.20 0.15
#